data_21676037fc529e5efa3f850b929c6bc4
#
_entry.id   21676037fc529e5efa3f850b929c6bc4
#
_cell.length_a   1.000
_cell.length_b   1.000
_cell.length_c   1.000
_cell.angle_alpha   90.00
_cell.angle_beta   90.00
_cell.angle_gamma   90.00
#
_symmetry.space_group_name_H-M   'P 1'
#
loop_
_entity.id
_entity.type
_entity.pdbx_description
1 polymer ?
#
loop_
_entity_poly.entity_id
_entity_poly.type
_entity_poly.pdbx_seq_one_letter_code
_entity_poly.pdbx_strand_id
1 'polypeptide(L)'
;MAKSFPRIFTKPLAVAVLLCAMVGSVAVTCAQNRKNSPQPYASIATNGVSYAGPGREAAYDLSGPVIHIGLLAPLHGPQKAEGEAMVAAAQMALHDMAQKTLPGGRRVALVVGDESGPSWGHISDVLLHLVFVEQSVAVVTSTSGDAAHISEQVGNRIGVPILTLSSDATTTQVDVPWIFRMGPSDALAAQTMAQEMYRNRGFKQVLLITERDHDGRVGGAAVQQAARGLGAPAPDALVLDSLQPDFGPLLARMQAQSPQAIVLWTQPETAGRLMQAIWKTEVRAPIYLSPKAAQAGSGLDFPAPDALGKKGSGSAGVWTVVSGEKIAGVQNGFARRYRQATGTSPSPAAAETYDAMCLIVRALRTTGANRARVRDQIARVKDFPGDSGTISFDDEGNNPTSIHLVRLERRTSPVAIFEAVK
;
A
#
# COMPACT_ATOMS: atom_id res chain seq x y z
N MET A 1 -78.51 31.84 -27.07
CA MET A 1 -77.34 32.59 -27.60
C MET A 1 -76.10 32.05 -27.03
N ALA A 2 -75.45 31.15 -27.77
CA ALA A 2 -74.20 30.54 -27.38
C ALA A 2 -73.09 31.08 -28.29
N LYS A 3 -72.13 31.79 -27.71
CA LYS A 3 -70.92 32.24 -28.46
C LYS A 3 -69.85 31.17 -28.44
N SER A 4 -69.54 30.71 -29.62
CA SER A 4 -68.43 29.80 -29.89
C SER A 4 -67.08 30.51 -29.82
N PHE A 5 -66.12 29.93 -29.09
CA PHE A 5 -64.71 30.34 -29.11
C PHE A 5 -63.92 29.44 -30.08
N PRO A 6 -62.98 29.96 -30.84
CA PRO A 6 -62.19 29.16 -31.77
C PRO A 6 -61.07 28.46 -30.99
N ARG A 7 -60.89 27.17 -31.33
CA ARG A 7 -59.78 26.34 -30.90
C ARG A 7 -58.50 26.76 -31.62
N ILE A 8 -57.52 27.29 -30.84
CA ILE A 8 -56.14 27.50 -31.31
C ILE A 8 -55.37 26.19 -31.11
N PHE A 9 -55.10 25.48 -32.22
CA PHE A 9 -54.12 24.36 -32.23
C PHE A 9 -52.72 24.95 -32.27
N THR A 10 -52.03 25.05 -31.14
CA THR A 10 -50.61 25.30 -31.12
C THR A 10 -49.87 23.97 -31.07
N LYS A 11 -49.01 23.73 -32.04
CA LYS A 11 -48.23 22.53 -32.22
C LYS A 11 -47.14 22.41 -31.14
N PRO A 12 -47.19 21.47 -30.16
CA PRO A 12 -46.15 21.36 -29.17
C PRO A 12 -44.92 20.56 -29.67
N LEU A 13 -44.97 19.98 -30.86
CA LEU A 13 -43.91 19.04 -31.36
C LEU A 13 -42.64 19.77 -31.82
N ALA A 14 -42.75 20.98 -32.36
CA ALA A 14 -41.58 21.70 -32.89
C ALA A 14 -40.69 22.29 -31.80
N VAL A 15 -41.27 22.70 -30.68
CA VAL A 15 -40.52 23.28 -29.55
C VAL A 15 -39.77 22.18 -28.78
N ALA A 16 -40.33 20.99 -28.60
CA ALA A 16 -39.69 19.88 -27.92
C ALA A 16 -38.46 19.34 -28.72
N VAL A 17 -38.53 19.29 -30.06
CA VAL A 17 -37.41 18.88 -30.89
C VAL A 17 -36.28 19.91 -30.88
N LEU A 18 -36.60 21.23 -30.84
CA LEU A 18 -35.55 22.25 -30.73
C LEU A 18 -34.87 22.27 -29.35
N LEU A 19 -35.62 22.05 -28.26
CA LEU A 19 -35.04 21.95 -26.93
C LEU A 19 -34.13 20.70 -26.79
N CYS A 20 -34.53 19.54 -27.31
CA CYS A 20 -33.71 18.35 -27.30
C CYS A 20 -32.44 18.51 -28.16
N ALA A 21 -32.51 19.21 -29.28
CA ALA A 21 -31.33 19.48 -30.13
C ALA A 21 -30.37 20.45 -29.43
N MET A 22 -30.85 21.48 -28.71
CA MET A 22 -29.99 22.38 -27.95
C MET A 22 -29.32 21.69 -26.73
N VAL A 23 -30.07 20.87 -26.00
CA VAL A 23 -29.51 20.12 -24.87
C VAL A 23 -28.50 19.08 -25.33
N GLY A 24 -28.77 18.39 -26.45
CA GLY A 24 -27.82 17.45 -27.05
C GLY A 24 -26.55 18.15 -27.54
N SER A 25 -26.65 19.32 -28.18
CA SER A 25 -25.49 20.10 -28.62
C SER A 25 -24.66 20.64 -27.48
N VAL A 26 -25.27 21.10 -26.38
CA VAL A 26 -24.57 21.57 -25.19
C VAL A 26 -23.87 20.40 -24.47
N ALA A 27 -24.52 19.23 -24.39
CA ALA A 27 -23.93 18.04 -23.78
C ALA A 27 -22.73 17.50 -24.60
N VAL A 28 -22.83 17.51 -25.93
CA VAL A 28 -21.71 17.12 -26.81
C VAL A 28 -20.57 18.13 -26.76
N THR A 29 -20.86 19.43 -26.72
CA THR A 29 -19.83 20.48 -26.58
C THR A 29 -19.16 20.43 -25.20
N CYS A 30 -19.90 20.15 -24.12
CA CYS A 30 -19.31 19.95 -22.79
C CYS A 30 -18.46 18.68 -22.73
N ALA A 31 -18.86 17.59 -23.39
CA ALA A 31 -18.09 16.35 -23.46
C ALA A 31 -16.82 16.51 -24.32
N GLN A 32 -16.90 17.27 -25.42
CA GLN A 32 -15.73 17.59 -26.24
C GLN A 32 -14.79 18.58 -25.56
N ASN A 33 -15.31 19.59 -24.85
CA ASN A 33 -14.46 20.47 -24.04
C ASN A 33 -13.78 19.75 -22.85
N ARG A 34 -14.42 18.73 -22.27
CA ARG A 34 -13.75 17.89 -21.27
C ARG A 34 -12.59 17.08 -21.86
N LYS A 35 -12.69 16.65 -23.12
CA LYS A 35 -11.58 15.98 -23.81
C LYS A 35 -10.43 16.93 -24.18
N ASN A 36 -10.70 18.21 -24.34
CA ASN A 36 -9.72 19.22 -24.72
C ASN A 36 -9.28 20.12 -23.57
N SER A 37 -9.83 19.96 -22.36
CA SER A 37 -9.29 20.63 -21.18
C SER A 37 -7.93 20.02 -20.89
N PRO A 38 -6.83 20.80 -20.78
CA PRO A 38 -5.56 20.27 -20.34
C PRO A 38 -5.79 19.63 -18.99
N GLN A 39 -5.67 18.31 -18.95
CA GLN A 39 -5.73 17.56 -17.70
C GLN A 39 -4.38 17.78 -17.04
N PRO A 40 -4.30 18.45 -15.88
CA PRO A 40 -3.02 18.85 -15.32
C PRO A 40 -2.17 17.65 -14.88
N TYR A 41 -2.73 16.45 -14.80
CA TYR A 41 -1.99 15.30 -14.30
C TYR A 41 -2.30 13.98 -15.00
N ALA A 42 -3.42 13.87 -15.67
CA ALA A 42 -3.86 12.61 -16.21
C ALA A 42 -3.28 12.37 -17.59
N SER A 43 -3.10 11.12 -17.93
CA SER A 43 -2.90 10.61 -19.29
C SER A 43 -1.72 11.20 -20.07
N ILE A 44 -0.73 11.73 -19.39
CA ILE A 44 0.47 12.22 -20.06
C ILE A 44 1.52 11.11 -20.16
N ALA A 45 1.23 9.93 -19.62
CA ALA A 45 2.05 8.74 -19.85
C ALA A 45 1.63 8.07 -21.15
N THR A 46 2.50 7.99 -22.10
CA THR A 46 2.38 7.08 -23.22
C THR A 46 2.79 5.69 -22.75
N ASN A 47 1.88 4.76 -22.64
CA ASN A 47 2.09 3.37 -22.21
C ASN A 47 2.58 3.17 -20.75
N GLY A 48 2.25 4.06 -19.83
CA GLY A 48 2.62 3.96 -18.42
C GLY A 48 4.11 4.16 -18.10
N VAL A 49 5.01 3.99 -19.06
CA VAL A 49 6.45 3.99 -18.86
C VAL A 49 7.06 5.38 -19.02
N SER A 50 6.55 6.19 -19.93
CA SER A 50 7.10 7.52 -20.21
C SER A 50 6.11 8.62 -19.90
N TYR A 51 6.51 9.54 -19.03
CA TYR A 51 5.77 10.76 -18.77
C TYR A 51 6.03 11.77 -19.88
N ALA A 52 5.02 12.12 -20.67
CA ALA A 52 5.13 13.04 -21.80
C ALA A 52 4.83 14.52 -21.46
N GLY A 53 4.51 14.80 -20.17
CA GLY A 53 4.22 16.16 -19.71
C GLY A 53 5.47 17.02 -19.46
N PRO A 54 5.29 18.26 -18.96
CA PRO A 54 6.38 19.19 -18.68
C PRO A 54 7.29 18.68 -17.55
N GLY A 55 8.45 19.31 -17.40
CA GLY A 55 9.37 19.06 -16.29
C GLY A 55 10.59 18.21 -16.65
N ARG A 56 10.74 17.80 -17.92
CA ARG A 56 11.89 17.01 -18.39
C ARG A 56 13.08 17.86 -18.80
N GLU A 57 12.86 19.11 -19.13
CA GLU A 57 13.85 20.04 -19.62
C GLU A 57 14.88 20.33 -18.52
N ALA A 58 16.10 20.64 -18.91
CA ALA A 58 17.20 20.93 -17.98
C ALA A 58 16.89 22.09 -17.01
N ALA A 59 16.01 23.01 -17.40
CA ALA A 59 15.54 24.09 -16.54
C ALA A 59 14.83 23.61 -15.24
N TYR A 60 14.32 22.37 -15.22
CA TYR A 60 13.69 21.76 -14.06
C TYR A 60 14.64 20.85 -13.26
N ASP A 61 15.92 20.81 -13.64
CA ASP A 61 16.90 20.05 -12.89
C ASP A 61 17.14 20.73 -11.53
N LEU A 62 17.02 19.94 -10.46
CA LEU A 62 17.32 20.43 -9.13
C LEU A 62 18.81 20.78 -9.04
N SER A 63 19.09 21.97 -8.51
CA SER A 63 20.44 22.53 -8.40
C SER A 63 21.07 22.17 -7.05
N GLY A 64 22.35 22.57 -6.89
CA GLY A 64 23.08 22.41 -5.64
C GLY A 64 23.96 21.15 -5.56
N PRO A 65 24.87 21.10 -4.57
CA PRO A 65 25.85 20.02 -4.41
C PRO A 65 25.26 18.77 -3.75
N VAL A 66 24.08 18.90 -3.15
CA VAL A 66 23.37 17.83 -2.46
C VAL A 66 22.00 17.62 -3.11
N ILE A 67 21.65 16.38 -3.36
CA ILE A 67 20.32 15.97 -3.84
C ILE A 67 19.60 15.33 -2.66
N HIS A 68 18.44 15.85 -2.29
CA HIS A 68 17.64 15.32 -1.20
C HIS A 68 16.67 14.25 -1.72
N ILE A 69 16.55 13.16 -0.95
CA ILE A 69 15.48 12.17 -1.07
C ILE A 69 14.64 12.28 0.19
N GLY A 70 13.34 12.48 0.05
CA GLY A 70 12.40 12.56 1.16
C GLY A 70 12.02 11.16 1.66
N LEU A 71 11.85 11.02 2.94
CA LEU A 71 11.25 9.87 3.60
C LEU A 71 10.14 10.37 4.53
N LEU A 72 8.91 9.98 4.27
CA LEU A 72 7.78 10.22 5.15
C LEU A 72 7.58 8.99 6.01
N ALA A 73 7.77 9.10 7.31
CA ALA A 73 7.79 7.97 8.23
C ALA A 73 7.15 8.33 9.59
N PRO A 74 6.48 7.37 10.28
CA PRO A 74 5.94 7.60 11.61
C PRO A 74 7.06 7.58 12.65
N LEU A 75 7.42 8.73 13.22
CA LEU A 75 8.51 8.83 14.20
C LEU A 75 8.02 8.85 15.66
N HIS A 76 6.71 8.92 15.85
CA HIS A 76 6.07 8.94 17.18
C HIS A 76 4.85 7.99 17.21
N GLY A 77 4.33 7.75 18.41
CA GLY A 77 3.14 6.94 18.61
C GLY A 77 3.36 5.43 18.42
N PRO A 78 2.29 4.67 18.19
CA PRO A 78 2.32 3.20 18.11
C PRO A 78 3.19 2.65 16.99
N GLN A 79 3.33 3.38 15.88
CA GLN A 79 4.08 2.96 14.69
C GLN A 79 5.54 3.46 14.68
N LYS A 80 6.01 4.08 15.78
CA LYS A 80 7.37 4.61 15.88
C LYS A 80 8.46 3.60 15.50
N ALA A 81 8.31 2.35 15.92
CA ALA A 81 9.28 1.30 15.62
C ALA A 81 9.39 1.01 14.11
N GLU A 82 8.28 1.13 13.37
CA GLU A 82 8.28 1.03 11.91
C GLU A 82 9.06 2.19 11.30
N GLY A 83 8.76 3.42 11.71
CA GLY A 83 9.44 4.62 11.21
C GLY A 83 10.95 4.59 11.47
N GLU A 84 11.37 4.21 12.68
CA GLU A 84 12.79 4.04 13.01
C GLU A 84 13.47 2.98 12.14
N ALA A 85 12.77 1.86 11.86
CA ALA A 85 13.26 0.80 10.99
C ALA A 85 13.42 1.29 9.53
N MET A 86 12.48 2.10 9.05
CA MET A 86 12.54 2.73 7.73
C MET A 86 13.72 3.70 7.63
N VAL A 87 13.92 4.56 8.64
CA VAL A 87 15.05 5.51 8.67
C VAL A 87 16.38 4.77 8.65
N ALA A 88 16.55 3.73 9.48
CA ALA A 88 17.77 2.94 9.52
C ALA A 88 18.05 2.27 8.15
N ALA A 89 17.03 1.71 7.52
CA ALA A 89 17.15 1.09 6.20
C ALA A 89 17.50 2.10 5.10
N ALA A 90 16.88 3.29 5.12
CA ALA A 90 17.18 4.36 4.16
C ALA A 90 18.63 4.86 4.30
N GLN A 91 19.09 5.07 5.52
CA GLN A 91 20.47 5.48 5.79
C GLN A 91 21.47 4.41 5.32
N MET A 92 21.17 3.13 5.56
CA MET A 92 22.00 2.02 5.10
C MET A 92 22.06 1.97 3.57
N ALA A 93 20.92 2.11 2.88
CA ALA A 93 20.88 2.15 1.42
C ALA A 93 21.75 3.29 0.86
N LEU A 94 21.64 4.49 1.42
CA LEU A 94 22.44 5.62 1.01
C LEU A 94 23.94 5.39 1.28
N HIS A 95 24.31 4.80 2.41
CA HIS A 95 25.69 4.44 2.71
C HIS A 95 26.23 3.41 1.70
N ASP A 96 25.51 2.34 1.43
CA ASP A 96 25.91 1.30 0.49
C ASP A 96 26.03 1.82 -0.96
N MET A 97 25.18 2.78 -1.29
CA MET A 97 25.16 3.41 -2.61
C MET A 97 26.14 4.59 -2.74
N ALA A 98 26.66 5.16 -1.64
CA ALA A 98 27.58 6.30 -1.67
C ALA A 98 28.92 6.00 -2.35
N GLN A 99 29.31 4.72 -2.42
CA GLN A 99 30.54 4.25 -3.09
C GLN A 99 30.60 4.62 -4.59
N LYS A 100 29.48 4.99 -5.19
CA LYS A 100 29.38 5.37 -6.61
C LYS A 100 28.87 6.81 -6.72
N THR A 101 29.74 7.71 -7.08
CA THR A 101 29.48 9.13 -7.26
C THR A 101 28.35 9.38 -8.27
N LEU A 102 27.45 10.33 -7.95
CA LEU A 102 26.46 10.80 -8.90
C LEU A 102 27.11 11.68 -10.00
N PRO A 103 26.46 11.85 -11.16
CA PRO A 103 26.91 12.80 -12.18
C PRO A 103 27.17 14.19 -11.58
N GLY A 104 28.30 14.79 -11.94
CA GLY A 104 28.71 16.09 -11.43
C GLY A 104 29.28 16.10 -10.01
N GLY A 105 29.65 14.94 -9.43
CA GLY A 105 30.24 14.88 -8.10
C GLY A 105 29.24 15.15 -6.95
N ARG A 106 27.94 15.15 -7.23
CA ARG A 106 26.87 15.49 -6.28
C ARG A 106 26.70 14.36 -5.24
N ARG A 107 26.30 14.73 -4.05
CA ARG A 107 25.96 13.80 -2.95
C ARG A 107 24.46 13.65 -2.82
N VAL A 108 24.03 12.53 -2.24
CA VAL A 108 22.64 12.29 -1.85
C VAL A 108 22.52 12.44 -0.34
N ALA A 109 21.46 13.07 0.13
CA ALA A 109 21.10 13.16 1.53
C ALA A 109 19.64 12.72 1.74
N LEU A 110 19.39 12.10 2.89
CA LEU A 110 18.06 11.76 3.36
C LEU A 110 17.48 12.95 4.13
N VAL A 111 16.25 13.31 3.82
CA VAL A 111 15.44 14.22 4.63
C VAL A 111 14.22 13.46 5.13
N VAL A 112 14.03 13.41 6.44
CA VAL A 112 12.94 12.65 7.06
C VAL A 112 11.86 13.62 7.52
N GLY A 113 10.63 13.37 7.09
CA GLY A 113 9.42 14.01 7.58
C GLY A 113 8.66 13.08 8.51
N ASP A 114 8.20 13.60 9.65
CA ASP A 114 7.38 12.84 10.59
C ASP A 114 5.91 12.93 10.19
N GLU A 115 5.32 11.79 9.84
CA GLU A 115 3.89 11.71 9.51
C GLU A 115 3.01 11.43 10.73
N SER A 116 3.61 11.26 11.90
CA SER A 116 2.89 10.96 13.15
C SER A 116 2.07 12.17 13.59
N GLY A 117 0.85 12.24 13.15
CA GLY A 117 -0.02 13.35 13.47
C GLY A 117 -1.50 13.01 13.28
N PRO A 118 -2.40 13.78 13.90
CA PRO A 118 -3.81 13.43 13.99
C PRO A 118 -4.61 13.67 12.71
N SER A 119 -4.01 14.20 11.65
CA SER A 119 -4.81 14.66 10.50
C SER A 119 -4.07 14.63 9.17
N TRP A 120 -4.86 14.50 8.12
CA TRP A 120 -4.42 14.67 6.73
C TRP A 120 -3.68 15.99 6.48
N GLY A 121 -4.07 17.07 7.15
CA GLY A 121 -3.40 18.37 7.06
C GLY A 121 -1.93 18.30 7.46
N HIS A 122 -1.64 17.64 8.58
CA HIS A 122 -0.26 17.49 9.05
C HIS A 122 0.60 16.72 8.03
N ILE A 123 0.13 15.58 7.53
CA ILE A 123 0.87 14.80 6.52
C ILE A 123 1.12 15.63 5.25
N SER A 124 0.10 16.38 4.81
CA SER A 124 0.22 17.28 3.65
C SER A 124 1.28 18.35 3.87
N ASP A 125 1.30 19.01 5.03
CA ASP A 125 2.26 20.05 5.37
C ASP A 125 3.70 19.52 5.39
N VAL A 126 3.91 18.35 6.01
CA VAL A 126 5.21 17.69 6.04
C VAL A 126 5.67 17.32 4.63
N LEU A 127 4.79 16.76 3.82
CA LEU A 127 5.12 16.40 2.44
C LEU A 127 5.45 17.64 1.59
N LEU A 128 4.68 18.71 1.72
CA LEU A 128 4.96 19.97 1.02
C LEU A 128 6.31 20.55 1.46
N HIS A 129 6.66 20.46 2.74
CA HIS A 129 7.97 20.84 3.23
C HIS A 129 9.10 20.04 2.56
N LEU A 130 8.98 18.69 2.52
CA LEU A 130 9.95 17.82 1.86
C LEU A 130 10.12 18.18 0.37
N VAL A 131 9.05 18.57 -0.30
CA VAL A 131 9.07 18.81 -1.74
C VAL A 131 9.51 20.22 -2.11
N PHE A 132 9.05 21.25 -1.40
CA PHE A 132 9.29 22.65 -1.76
C PHE A 132 10.44 23.29 -1.00
N VAL A 133 10.59 22.99 0.28
CA VAL A 133 11.67 23.56 1.10
C VAL A 133 12.94 22.75 0.93
N GLU A 134 12.85 21.43 1.13
CA GLU A 134 13.98 20.53 1.00
C GLU A 134 14.28 20.13 -0.46
N GLN A 135 13.39 20.45 -1.37
CA GLN A 135 13.54 20.16 -2.81
C GLN A 135 13.81 18.67 -3.10
N SER A 136 13.17 17.77 -2.37
CA SER A 136 13.35 16.34 -2.58
C SER A 136 13.06 15.94 -4.02
N VAL A 137 13.92 15.11 -4.59
CA VAL A 137 13.80 14.62 -5.98
C VAL A 137 12.77 13.53 -6.11
N ALA A 138 12.58 12.76 -5.06
CA ALA A 138 11.58 11.71 -4.89
C ALA A 138 11.25 11.57 -3.41
N VAL A 139 10.10 10.97 -3.08
CA VAL A 139 9.72 10.70 -1.68
C VAL A 139 9.36 9.24 -1.54
N VAL A 140 9.82 8.60 -0.46
CA VAL A 140 9.35 7.29 -0.02
C VAL A 140 8.36 7.50 1.11
N THR A 141 7.22 6.82 1.09
CA THR A 141 6.18 6.93 2.14
C THR A 141 6.01 5.61 2.88
N SER A 142 5.46 5.68 4.08
CA SER A 142 5.25 4.53 4.96
C SER A 142 4.18 3.55 4.45
N THR A 143 3.83 2.60 5.29
CA THR A 143 2.74 1.64 5.03
C THR A 143 1.34 2.23 5.25
N SER A 144 1.22 3.49 5.66
CA SER A 144 -0.07 4.16 5.88
C SER A 144 -0.79 4.44 4.57
N GLY A 145 -2.04 3.99 4.45
CA GLY A 145 -2.91 4.30 3.32
C GLY A 145 -3.25 5.79 3.24
N ASP A 146 -3.47 6.45 4.38
CA ASP A 146 -3.72 7.89 4.43
C ASP A 146 -2.52 8.68 3.91
N ALA A 147 -1.29 8.33 4.32
CA ALA A 147 -0.09 8.98 3.83
C ALA A 147 0.12 8.73 2.32
N ALA A 148 -0.16 7.53 1.85
CA ALA A 148 -0.08 7.19 0.43
C ALA A 148 -1.06 8.01 -0.42
N HIS A 149 -2.32 8.16 0.01
CA HIS A 149 -3.31 8.95 -0.71
C HIS A 149 -2.97 10.43 -0.77
N ILE A 150 -2.54 11.02 0.34
CA ILE A 150 -2.11 12.43 0.35
C ILE A 150 -0.90 12.61 -0.55
N SER A 151 0.05 11.69 -0.47
CA SER A 151 1.28 11.74 -1.28
C SER A 151 0.98 11.57 -2.76
N GLU A 152 0.03 10.71 -3.14
CA GLU A 152 -0.46 10.55 -4.50
C GLU A 152 -1.02 11.87 -5.04
N GLN A 153 -1.93 12.52 -4.31
CA GLN A 153 -2.52 13.78 -4.74
C GLN A 153 -1.48 14.90 -4.89
N VAL A 154 -0.54 15.01 -3.95
CA VAL A 154 0.53 16.02 -4.00
C VAL A 154 1.52 15.67 -5.12
N GLY A 155 1.99 14.43 -5.19
CA GLY A 155 2.94 13.98 -6.19
C GLY A 155 2.48 14.26 -7.61
N ASN A 156 1.19 14.02 -7.90
CA ASN A 156 0.59 14.30 -9.19
C ASN A 156 0.52 15.77 -9.55
N ARG A 157 0.20 16.62 -8.59
CA ARG A 157 0.10 18.05 -8.82
C ARG A 157 1.44 18.72 -9.04
N ILE A 158 2.47 18.22 -8.37
CA ILE A 158 3.79 18.86 -8.32
C ILE A 158 4.77 18.17 -9.27
N GLY A 159 4.48 16.94 -9.67
CA GLY A 159 5.40 16.14 -10.50
C GLY A 159 6.60 15.63 -9.68
N VAL A 160 6.34 14.98 -8.55
CA VAL A 160 7.35 14.33 -7.71
C VAL A 160 7.07 12.83 -7.66
N PRO A 161 8.03 11.97 -8.03
CA PRO A 161 7.85 10.53 -7.94
C PRO A 161 7.75 10.10 -6.47
N ILE A 162 6.73 9.30 -6.19
CA ILE A 162 6.44 8.74 -4.88
C ILE A 162 6.63 7.21 -4.95
N LEU A 163 7.38 6.65 -4.03
CA LEU A 163 7.47 5.20 -3.83
C LEU A 163 6.78 4.89 -2.50
N THR A 164 5.61 4.26 -2.57
CA THR A 164 4.82 3.97 -1.37
C THR A 164 5.00 2.54 -0.90
N LEU A 165 5.07 2.35 0.41
CA LEU A 165 5.04 1.03 1.04
C LEU A 165 3.61 0.61 1.40
N SER A 166 2.62 1.46 1.17
CA SER A 166 1.22 1.14 1.44
C SER A 166 0.71 0.06 0.51
N SER A 167 0.00 -0.91 1.08
CA SER A 167 -0.70 -1.97 0.33
C SER A 167 -2.04 -1.53 -0.28
N ASP A 168 -2.50 -0.32 0.02
CA ASP A 168 -3.77 0.21 -0.46
C ASP A 168 -3.85 0.22 -1.98
N ALA A 169 -4.68 -0.67 -2.54
CA ALA A 169 -4.84 -0.84 -3.97
C ALA A 169 -5.39 0.41 -4.67
N THR A 170 -6.08 1.29 -3.95
CA THR A 170 -6.73 2.47 -4.55
C THR A 170 -5.75 3.57 -4.93
N THR A 171 -4.55 3.58 -4.36
CA THR A 171 -3.54 4.61 -4.63
C THR A 171 -2.97 4.58 -6.05
N THR A 172 -3.07 3.46 -6.75
CA THR A 172 -2.58 3.28 -8.13
C THR A 172 -3.71 3.06 -9.14
N GLN A 173 -4.98 3.08 -8.72
CA GLN A 173 -6.14 2.88 -9.60
C GLN A 173 -6.58 4.13 -10.38
N VAL A 174 -5.97 5.27 -10.14
CA VAL A 174 -6.38 6.57 -10.69
C VAL A 174 -5.53 7.04 -11.86
N ASP A 175 -4.92 6.14 -12.62
CA ASP A 175 -4.07 6.44 -13.79
C ASP A 175 -3.07 7.58 -13.50
N VAL A 176 -2.32 7.42 -12.44
CA VAL A 176 -1.44 8.44 -11.89
C VAL A 176 0.00 8.08 -12.18
N PRO A 177 0.68 8.84 -13.02
CA PRO A 177 2.03 8.48 -13.47
C PRO A 177 3.15 8.71 -12.45
N TRP A 178 2.84 9.16 -11.23
CA TRP A 178 3.84 9.62 -10.27
C TRP A 178 3.96 8.79 -8.99
N ILE A 179 3.08 7.82 -8.78
CA ILE A 179 3.14 6.92 -7.64
C ILE A 179 3.49 5.48 -8.05
N PHE A 180 4.30 4.81 -7.22
CA PHE A 180 4.76 3.43 -7.42
C PHE A 180 4.63 2.68 -6.10
N ARG A 181 3.95 1.53 -6.12
CA ARG A 181 3.79 0.68 -4.94
C ARG A 181 4.90 -0.35 -4.88
N MET A 182 5.65 -0.37 -3.77
CA MET A 182 6.79 -1.26 -3.59
C MET A 182 6.37 -2.71 -3.32
N GLY A 183 5.37 -2.90 -2.47
CA GLY A 183 4.84 -4.20 -2.05
C GLY A 183 3.55 -4.62 -2.79
N PRO A 184 3.00 -5.80 -2.44
CA PRO A 184 1.74 -6.28 -3.00
C PRO A 184 0.56 -5.45 -2.52
N SER A 185 -0.48 -5.35 -3.37
CA SER A 185 -1.71 -4.67 -3.00
C SER A 185 -2.59 -5.51 -2.07
N ASP A 186 -3.44 -4.83 -1.29
CA ASP A 186 -4.47 -5.46 -0.47
C ASP A 186 -5.38 -6.39 -1.28
N ALA A 187 -5.72 -5.99 -2.51
CA ALA A 187 -6.53 -6.80 -3.39
C ALA A 187 -5.87 -8.15 -3.72
N LEU A 188 -4.58 -8.13 -4.04
CA LEU A 188 -3.81 -9.33 -4.34
C LEU A 188 -3.61 -10.20 -3.09
N ALA A 189 -3.33 -9.58 -1.95
CA ALA A 189 -3.21 -10.26 -0.66
C ALA A 189 -4.53 -10.94 -0.25
N ALA A 190 -5.64 -10.21 -0.33
CA ALA A 190 -6.97 -10.73 -0.04
C ALA A 190 -7.36 -11.88 -0.98
N GLN A 191 -7.05 -11.77 -2.28
CA GLN A 191 -7.32 -12.82 -3.26
C GLN A 191 -6.54 -14.10 -2.93
N THR A 192 -5.26 -13.98 -2.57
CA THR A 192 -4.42 -15.13 -2.19
C THR A 192 -4.95 -15.82 -0.94
N MET A 193 -5.32 -15.05 0.09
CA MET A 193 -5.93 -15.60 1.31
C MET A 193 -7.29 -16.26 1.03
N ALA A 194 -8.12 -15.64 0.21
CA ALA A 194 -9.44 -16.17 -0.15
C ALA A 194 -9.32 -17.49 -0.94
N GLN A 195 -8.36 -17.58 -1.88
CA GLN A 195 -8.05 -18.85 -2.57
C GLN A 195 -7.76 -19.96 -1.56
N GLU A 196 -6.87 -19.70 -0.60
CA GLU A 196 -6.54 -20.69 0.41
C GLU A 196 -7.75 -21.08 1.26
N MET A 197 -8.44 -20.09 1.84
CA MET A 197 -9.55 -20.34 2.75
C MET A 197 -10.74 -21.04 2.08
N TYR A 198 -11.19 -20.52 0.94
CA TYR A 198 -12.44 -20.96 0.33
C TYR A 198 -12.26 -22.10 -0.69
N ARG A 199 -11.17 -22.10 -1.49
CA ARG A 199 -10.94 -23.12 -2.51
C ARG A 199 -10.15 -24.29 -1.99
N ASN A 200 -9.00 -24.04 -1.36
CA ASN A 200 -8.10 -25.11 -0.95
C ASN A 200 -8.62 -25.82 0.31
N ARG A 201 -9.10 -25.03 1.30
CA ARG A 201 -9.61 -25.59 2.58
C ARG A 201 -11.11 -25.77 2.63
N GLY A 202 -11.86 -25.20 1.70
CA GLY A 202 -13.31 -25.32 1.62
C GLY A 202 -14.07 -24.68 2.77
N PHE A 203 -13.49 -23.69 3.45
CA PHE A 203 -14.14 -23.01 4.57
C PHE A 203 -15.41 -22.29 4.13
N LYS A 204 -16.42 -22.26 5.01
CA LYS A 204 -17.72 -21.62 4.79
C LYS A 204 -18.00 -20.50 5.78
N GLN A 205 -17.39 -20.56 6.95
CA GLN A 205 -17.60 -19.62 8.04
C GLN A 205 -16.27 -18.92 8.34
N VAL A 206 -16.07 -17.78 7.72
CA VAL A 206 -14.88 -16.92 7.89
C VAL A 206 -15.29 -15.68 8.65
N LEU A 207 -14.58 -15.36 9.72
CA LEU A 207 -14.74 -14.15 10.49
C LEU A 207 -13.66 -13.13 10.02
N LEU A 208 -14.10 -11.97 9.57
CA LEU A 208 -13.23 -10.87 9.18
C LEU A 208 -13.29 -9.77 10.25
N ILE A 209 -12.15 -9.42 10.80
CA ILE A 209 -12.03 -8.36 11.80
C ILE A 209 -11.18 -7.24 11.21
N THR A 210 -11.74 -6.04 11.18
CA THR A 210 -11.09 -4.84 10.67
C THR A 210 -11.13 -3.72 11.71
N GLU A 211 -10.38 -2.66 11.51
CA GLU A 211 -10.49 -1.41 12.27
C GLU A 211 -11.26 -0.34 11.49
N ARG A 212 -11.71 0.68 12.20
CA ARG A 212 -12.49 1.79 11.62
C ARG A 212 -11.61 2.81 10.87
N ASP A 213 -10.36 2.55 10.70
CA ASP A 213 -9.44 3.39 9.94
C ASP A 213 -9.56 3.17 8.41
N HIS A 214 -8.77 3.91 7.66
CA HIS A 214 -8.75 3.80 6.20
C HIS A 214 -8.32 2.40 5.74
N ASP A 215 -7.20 1.90 6.27
CA ASP A 215 -6.61 0.61 5.88
C ASP A 215 -7.57 -0.56 6.18
N GLY A 216 -8.25 -0.52 7.34
CA GLY A 216 -9.26 -1.52 7.72
C GLY A 216 -10.47 -1.53 6.78
N ARG A 217 -10.94 -0.36 6.34
CA ARG A 217 -12.06 -0.28 5.38
C ARG A 217 -11.67 -0.82 4.00
N VAL A 218 -10.53 -0.38 3.47
CA VAL A 218 -10.08 -0.77 2.12
C VAL A 218 -9.75 -2.26 2.07
N GLY A 219 -8.96 -2.74 3.03
CA GLY A 219 -8.60 -4.14 3.09
C GLY A 219 -9.79 -5.06 3.40
N GLY A 220 -10.70 -4.60 4.28
CA GLY A 220 -11.95 -5.34 4.54
C GLY A 220 -12.82 -5.48 3.29
N ALA A 221 -12.92 -4.42 2.49
CA ALA A 221 -13.61 -4.46 1.20
C ALA A 221 -12.91 -5.42 0.21
N ALA A 222 -11.58 -5.44 0.20
CA ALA A 222 -10.79 -6.34 -0.66
C ALA A 222 -11.06 -7.83 -0.31
N VAL A 223 -11.10 -8.19 0.98
CA VAL A 223 -11.42 -9.57 1.41
C VAL A 223 -12.84 -9.97 1.01
N GLN A 224 -13.81 -9.08 1.21
CA GLN A 224 -15.20 -9.34 0.78
C GLN A 224 -15.32 -9.48 -0.73
N GLN A 225 -14.61 -8.65 -1.50
CA GLN A 225 -14.61 -8.74 -2.96
C GLN A 225 -13.93 -10.02 -3.44
N ALA A 226 -12.83 -10.43 -2.82
CA ALA A 226 -12.16 -11.69 -3.14
C ALA A 226 -13.07 -12.90 -2.90
N ALA A 227 -13.82 -12.93 -1.78
CA ALA A 227 -14.81 -13.97 -1.51
C ALA A 227 -15.92 -14.00 -2.57
N ARG A 228 -16.47 -12.82 -2.94
CA ARG A 228 -17.49 -12.72 -4.00
C ARG A 228 -16.97 -13.21 -5.35
N GLY A 229 -15.74 -12.84 -5.71
CA GLY A 229 -15.10 -13.27 -6.97
C GLY A 229 -14.92 -14.78 -7.08
N LEU A 230 -14.83 -15.48 -5.95
CA LEU A 230 -14.78 -16.93 -5.89
C LEU A 230 -16.18 -17.60 -5.81
N GLY A 231 -17.26 -16.82 -5.74
CA GLY A 231 -18.61 -17.35 -5.46
C GLY A 231 -18.73 -17.96 -4.05
N ALA A 232 -17.87 -17.53 -3.13
CA ALA A 232 -17.85 -18.03 -1.77
C ALA A 232 -18.82 -17.24 -0.86
N PRO A 233 -19.22 -17.80 0.29
CA PRO A 233 -20.00 -17.06 1.29
C PRO A 233 -19.25 -15.79 1.72
N ALA A 234 -19.98 -14.70 1.91
CA ALA A 234 -19.40 -13.47 2.46
C ALA A 234 -18.86 -13.75 3.87
N PRO A 235 -17.68 -13.23 4.22
CA PRO A 235 -17.19 -13.34 5.58
C PRO A 235 -18.11 -12.56 6.54
N ASP A 236 -18.27 -13.05 7.76
CA ASP A 236 -18.90 -12.28 8.83
C ASP A 236 -17.96 -11.19 9.28
N ALA A 237 -18.30 -9.92 9.02
CA ALA A 237 -17.41 -8.80 9.23
C ALA A 237 -17.70 -8.08 10.54
N LEU A 238 -16.65 -7.83 11.31
CA LEU A 238 -16.66 -7.03 12.53
C LEU A 238 -15.67 -5.88 12.41
N VAL A 239 -16.12 -4.69 12.77
CA VAL A 239 -15.29 -3.50 12.78
C VAL A 239 -14.97 -3.13 14.22
N LEU A 240 -13.68 -3.11 14.56
CA LEU A 240 -13.22 -2.66 15.86
C LEU A 240 -13.07 -1.13 15.86
N ASP A 241 -13.37 -0.54 16.98
CA ASP A 241 -12.91 0.81 17.27
C ASP A 241 -11.46 0.69 17.78
N SER A 242 -10.52 1.39 17.16
CA SER A 242 -9.09 1.35 17.51
C SER A 242 -8.81 1.72 18.96
N LEU A 243 -9.71 2.47 19.58
CA LEU A 243 -9.64 2.85 20.99
C LEU A 243 -10.28 1.80 21.92
N GLN A 244 -10.82 0.69 21.40
CA GLN A 244 -11.52 -0.30 22.21
C GLN A 244 -10.53 -1.19 22.99
N PRO A 245 -10.44 -1.06 24.30
CA PRO A 245 -9.51 -1.85 25.10
C PRO A 245 -10.02 -3.27 25.41
N ASP A 246 -11.34 -3.52 25.31
CA ASP A 246 -11.98 -4.76 25.72
C ASP A 246 -12.41 -5.61 24.52
N PHE A 247 -11.78 -6.78 24.39
CA PHE A 247 -12.15 -7.78 23.39
C PHE A 247 -13.18 -8.82 23.90
N GLY A 248 -13.64 -8.71 25.14
CA GLY A 248 -14.56 -9.69 25.75
C GLY A 248 -15.78 -10.02 24.89
N PRO A 249 -16.57 -9.03 24.46
CA PRO A 249 -17.73 -9.25 23.59
C PRO A 249 -17.38 -9.94 22.27
N LEU A 250 -16.26 -9.53 21.65
CA LEU A 250 -15.76 -10.14 20.41
C LEU A 250 -15.39 -11.61 20.63
N LEU A 251 -14.65 -11.91 21.67
CA LEU A 251 -14.23 -13.29 21.99
C LEU A 251 -15.43 -14.19 22.30
N ALA A 252 -16.43 -13.70 23.04
CA ALA A 252 -17.67 -14.43 23.29
C ALA A 252 -18.42 -14.74 21.98
N ARG A 253 -18.49 -13.78 21.05
CA ARG A 253 -19.07 -13.99 19.73
C ARG A 253 -18.29 -15.03 18.93
N MET A 254 -16.95 -14.94 18.91
CA MET A 254 -16.10 -15.92 18.23
C MET A 254 -16.29 -17.34 18.76
N GLN A 255 -16.41 -17.50 20.08
CA GLN A 255 -16.69 -18.81 20.71
C GLN A 255 -18.06 -19.35 20.31
N ALA A 256 -19.09 -18.50 20.31
CA ALA A 256 -20.45 -18.90 19.93
C ALA A 256 -20.57 -19.29 18.45
N GLN A 257 -19.89 -18.58 17.57
CA GLN A 257 -19.95 -18.81 16.12
C GLN A 257 -19.01 -19.91 15.64
N SER A 258 -17.96 -20.24 16.39
CA SER A 258 -16.94 -21.22 16.02
C SER A 258 -16.45 -21.08 14.58
N PRO A 259 -15.86 -19.93 14.20
CA PRO A 259 -15.42 -19.68 12.82
C PRO A 259 -14.37 -20.71 12.38
N GLN A 260 -14.39 -21.07 11.10
CA GLN A 260 -13.42 -21.99 10.51
C GLN A 260 -12.10 -21.28 10.17
N ALA A 261 -12.13 -19.96 9.99
CA ALA A 261 -10.96 -19.10 9.83
C ALA A 261 -11.25 -17.70 10.36
N ILE A 262 -10.20 -17.01 10.80
CA ILE A 262 -10.24 -15.63 11.27
C ILE A 262 -9.27 -14.82 10.41
N VAL A 263 -9.75 -13.73 9.83
CA VAL A 263 -8.92 -12.75 9.10
C VAL A 263 -8.79 -11.50 9.95
N LEU A 264 -7.57 -11.08 10.24
CA LEU A 264 -7.27 -9.83 10.94
C LEU A 264 -6.70 -8.83 9.94
N TRP A 265 -7.51 -7.83 9.61
CA TRP A 265 -7.10 -6.70 8.79
C TRP A 265 -7.09 -5.44 9.64
N THR A 266 -6.11 -5.38 10.51
CA THR A 266 -5.99 -4.39 11.58
C THR A 266 -4.59 -3.81 11.62
N GLN A 267 -4.40 -2.77 12.42
CA GLN A 267 -3.06 -2.29 12.75
C GLN A 267 -2.26 -3.36 13.51
N PRO A 268 -0.93 -3.35 13.38
CA PRO A 268 -0.07 -4.37 13.99
C PRO A 268 -0.28 -4.53 15.51
N GLU A 269 -0.42 -3.44 16.23
CA GLU A 269 -0.63 -3.45 17.68
C GLU A 269 -1.94 -4.16 18.06
N THR A 270 -3.02 -3.82 17.37
CA THR A 270 -4.34 -4.43 17.59
C THR A 270 -4.31 -5.92 17.25
N ALA A 271 -3.67 -6.30 16.12
CA ALA A 271 -3.50 -7.70 15.77
C ALA A 271 -2.79 -8.48 16.89
N GLY A 272 -1.71 -7.91 17.41
CA GLY A 272 -0.95 -8.53 18.49
C GLY A 272 -1.76 -8.76 19.77
N ARG A 273 -2.43 -7.73 20.23
CA ARG A 273 -3.30 -7.79 21.42
C ARG A 273 -4.46 -8.78 21.22
N LEU A 274 -5.09 -8.76 20.06
CA LEU A 274 -6.22 -9.61 19.76
C LEU A 274 -5.79 -11.08 19.65
N MET A 275 -4.68 -11.39 19.00
CA MET A 275 -4.15 -12.74 18.96
C MET A 275 -3.84 -13.29 20.36
N GLN A 276 -3.19 -12.49 21.22
CA GLN A 276 -2.94 -12.88 22.60
C GLN A 276 -4.25 -13.18 23.38
N ALA A 277 -5.31 -12.41 23.10
CA ALA A 277 -6.60 -12.63 23.70
C ALA A 277 -7.28 -13.90 23.16
N ILE A 278 -7.24 -14.14 21.84
CA ILE A 278 -7.78 -15.35 21.19
C ILE A 278 -7.10 -16.61 21.75
N TRP A 279 -5.79 -16.61 21.91
CA TRP A 279 -5.05 -17.79 22.41
C TRP A 279 -5.39 -18.21 23.84
N LYS A 280 -5.99 -17.32 24.62
CA LYS A 280 -6.50 -17.62 25.96
C LYS A 280 -7.90 -18.29 25.92
N THR A 281 -8.51 -18.40 24.74
CA THR A 281 -9.84 -19.00 24.55
C THR A 281 -9.73 -20.42 23.99
N GLU A 282 -10.89 -21.09 23.84
CA GLU A 282 -11.00 -22.40 23.18
C GLU A 282 -11.08 -22.30 21.64
N VAL A 283 -11.00 -21.09 21.06
CA VAL A 283 -11.02 -20.90 19.60
C VAL A 283 -9.76 -21.50 18.98
N ARG A 284 -9.94 -22.37 17.98
CA ARG A 284 -8.85 -23.10 17.31
C ARG A 284 -8.80 -22.85 15.79
N ALA A 285 -9.44 -21.79 15.32
CA ALA A 285 -9.43 -21.42 13.92
C ALA A 285 -8.05 -20.90 13.49
N PRO A 286 -7.57 -21.18 12.27
CA PRO A 286 -6.40 -20.52 11.70
C PRO A 286 -6.65 -19.02 11.59
N ILE A 287 -5.60 -18.23 11.85
CA ILE A 287 -5.62 -16.77 11.78
C ILE A 287 -4.85 -16.33 10.54
N TYR A 288 -5.47 -15.53 9.71
CA TYR A 288 -4.87 -14.90 8.53
C TYR A 288 -4.66 -13.42 8.82
N LEU A 289 -3.43 -12.97 8.76
CA LEU A 289 -3.05 -11.58 9.00
C LEU A 289 -2.87 -10.85 7.68
N SER A 290 -3.41 -9.64 7.56
CA SER A 290 -3.01 -8.74 6.47
C SER A 290 -1.49 -8.53 6.47
N PRO A 291 -0.87 -8.15 5.36
CA PRO A 291 0.57 -7.85 5.31
C PRO A 291 1.00 -6.84 6.38
N LYS A 292 0.17 -5.82 6.63
CA LYS A 292 0.40 -4.82 7.68
C LYS A 292 0.26 -5.40 9.08
N ALA A 293 -0.80 -6.15 9.36
CA ALA A 293 -1.00 -6.80 10.66
C ALA A 293 0.13 -7.77 11.01
N ALA A 294 0.73 -8.43 10.01
CA ALA A 294 1.84 -9.35 10.20
C ALA A 294 3.14 -8.64 10.61
N GLN A 295 3.27 -7.33 10.43
CA GLN A 295 4.41 -6.56 10.90
C GLN A 295 4.48 -6.48 12.43
N ALA A 296 3.40 -6.76 13.14
CA ALA A 296 3.39 -6.96 14.59
C ALA A 296 4.34 -8.07 15.05
N GLY A 297 4.78 -8.92 14.13
CA GLY A 297 5.58 -10.11 14.42
C GLY A 297 6.97 -9.89 14.99
N SER A 298 7.50 -8.67 15.00
CA SER A 298 8.80 -8.40 15.64
C SER A 298 8.73 -8.36 17.18
N GLY A 299 7.53 -8.31 17.77
CA GLY A 299 7.29 -8.30 19.20
C GLY A 299 6.28 -9.33 19.69
N LEU A 300 5.68 -10.11 18.79
CA LEU A 300 4.72 -11.13 19.17
C LEU A 300 5.44 -12.44 19.50
N ASP A 301 5.35 -12.84 20.76
CA ASP A 301 5.58 -14.22 21.14
C ASP A 301 4.44 -15.08 20.59
N PHE A 302 4.59 -15.59 19.35
CA PHE A 302 3.68 -16.62 18.85
C PHE A 302 3.78 -17.82 19.78
N PRO A 303 2.66 -18.37 20.27
CA PRO A 303 2.71 -19.58 21.08
C PRO A 303 3.39 -20.70 20.27
N ALA A 304 4.15 -21.54 20.96
CA ALA A 304 4.74 -22.70 20.34
C ALA A 304 3.66 -23.52 19.62
N PRO A 305 3.98 -24.20 18.50
CA PRO A 305 3.02 -25.05 17.78
C PRO A 305 2.28 -26.04 18.69
N ASP A 306 2.91 -26.49 19.76
CA ASP A 306 2.34 -27.40 20.76
C ASP A 306 1.24 -26.75 21.63
N ALA A 307 1.26 -25.43 21.78
CA ALA A 307 0.23 -24.66 22.49
C ALA A 307 -1.00 -24.39 21.60
N LEU A 308 -0.89 -24.56 20.27
CA LEU A 308 -1.96 -24.36 19.31
C LEU A 308 -2.79 -25.61 19.02
N GLY A 309 -2.56 -26.72 19.70
CA GLY A 309 -3.35 -27.95 19.62
C GLY A 309 -2.51 -29.21 19.41
N LYS A 310 -2.94 -30.32 20.02
CA LYS A 310 -2.33 -31.65 19.85
C LYS A 310 -2.31 -32.04 18.36
N LYS A 311 -1.23 -32.70 17.92
CA LYS A 311 -1.11 -33.36 16.62
C LYS A 311 -2.42 -34.05 16.24
N GLY A 312 -3.11 -33.58 15.20
CA GLY A 312 -4.29 -34.29 14.65
C GLY A 312 -5.56 -33.46 14.38
N SER A 313 -5.74 -32.28 14.97
CA SER A 313 -6.82 -31.39 14.59
C SER A 313 -6.26 -30.34 13.61
N GLY A 314 -6.88 -30.19 12.44
CA GLY A 314 -6.46 -29.34 11.33
C GLY A 314 -5.85 -28.03 11.82
N SER A 315 -4.58 -27.87 11.58
CA SER A 315 -3.66 -27.00 12.30
C SER A 315 -4.12 -25.55 12.34
N ALA A 316 -4.54 -25.09 13.51
CA ALA A 316 -4.56 -23.69 13.84
C ALA A 316 -3.15 -23.13 13.63
N GLY A 317 -2.93 -22.34 12.60
CA GLY A 317 -1.69 -21.63 12.30
C GLY A 317 -1.97 -20.17 12.15
N VAL A 318 -0.93 -19.36 12.22
CA VAL A 318 -1.01 -17.95 11.84
C VAL A 318 -0.38 -17.83 10.45
N TRP A 319 -1.09 -17.18 9.55
CA TRP A 319 -0.75 -17.09 8.14
C TRP A 319 -0.69 -15.64 7.71
N THR A 320 0.16 -15.32 6.76
CA THR A 320 0.18 -14.04 6.09
C THR A 320 0.64 -14.19 4.65
N VAL A 321 0.54 -13.13 3.89
CA VAL A 321 1.06 -13.05 2.52
C VAL A 321 2.31 -12.20 2.49
N VAL A 322 3.26 -12.62 1.69
CA VAL A 322 4.54 -11.95 1.53
C VAL A 322 4.92 -11.90 0.06
N SER A 323 5.68 -10.88 -0.33
CA SER A 323 6.18 -10.73 -1.68
C SER A 323 7.51 -11.48 -1.87
N GLY A 324 7.69 -12.12 -3.03
CA GLY A 324 8.96 -12.64 -3.52
C GLY A 324 9.37 -14.02 -3.02
N GLU A 325 10.30 -14.63 -3.74
CA GLU A 325 10.80 -15.99 -3.49
C GLU A 325 11.82 -16.08 -2.31
N LYS A 326 12.31 -14.96 -1.81
CA LYS A 326 13.43 -14.91 -0.83
C LYS A 326 13.03 -15.04 0.64
N ILE A 327 11.87 -15.62 0.92
CA ILE A 327 11.27 -15.60 2.24
C ILE A 327 11.86 -16.61 3.20
N ALA A 328 12.38 -17.71 2.70
CA ALA A 328 12.91 -18.78 3.54
C ALA A 328 14.39 -18.57 3.85
N GLY A 329 14.69 -17.89 4.96
CA GLY A 329 15.98 -18.08 5.65
C GLY A 329 17.24 -17.62 4.93
N VAL A 330 17.17 -17.02 3.76
CA VAL A 330 18.33 -16.46 3.09
C VAL A 330 18.75 -15.21 3.84
N GLN A 331 19.79 -15.32 4.61
CA GLN A 331 20.52 -14.17 5.15
C GLN A 331 21.18 -13.45 3.96
N ASN A 332 20.39 -12.62 3.25
CA ASN A 332 20.94 -11.72 2.26
C ASN A 332 21.90 -10.73 2.94
N GLY A 333 22.75 -10.13 2.14
CA GLY A 333 23.74 -9.20 2.66
C GLY A 333 23.13 -8.07 3.47
N PHE A 334 21.94 -7.56 3.05
CA PHE A 334 21.20 -6.50 3.73
C PHE A 334 20.74 -6.96 5.12
N ALA A 335 20.00 -8.06 5.24
CA ALA A 335 19.45 -8.51 6.51
C ALA A 335 20.54 -8.75 7.58
N ARG A 336 21.70 -9.26 7.16
CA ARG A 336 22.87 -9.42 8.04
C ARG A 336 23.42 -8.06 8.51
N ARG A 337 23.67 -7.13 7.58
CA ARG A 337 24.18 -5.78 7.91
C ARG A 337 23.18 -4.99 8.75
N TYR A 338 21.89 -5.07 8.41
CA TYR A 338 20.83 -4.41 9.16
C TYR A 338 20.80 -4.90 10.62
N ARG A 339 20.88 -6.23 10.83
CA ARG A 339 20.92 -6.80 12.19
C ARG A 339 22.18 -6.39 12.95
N GLN A 340 23.32 -6.32 12.28
CA GLN A 340 24.57 -5.84 12.88
C GLN A 340 24.47 -4.38 13.31
N ALA A 341 23.78 -3.54 12.53
CA ALA A 341 23.64 -2.11 12.81
C ALA A 341 22.56 -1.79 13.84
N THR A 342 21.44 -2.53 13.84
CA THR A 342 20.25 -2.21 14.65
C THR A 342 20.00 -3.18 15.81
N GLY A 343 20.67 -4.33 15.83
CA GLY A 343 20.40 -5.41 16.80
C GLY A 343 19.15 -6.25 16.46
N THR A 344 18.36 -5.86 15.47
CA THR A 344 17.08 -6.53 15.11
C THR A 344 17.09 -6.99 13.65
N SER A 345 16.20 -7.93 13.32
CA SER A 345 15.98 -8.31 11.92
C SER A 345 15.18 -7.21 11.20
N PRO A 346 15.45 -6.95 9.91
CA PRO A 346 14.66 -5.97 9.18
C PRO A 346 13.20 -6.42 9.06
N SER A 347 12.28 -5.48 9.22
CA SER A 347 10.86 -5.66 8.89
C SER A 347 10.66 -5.64 7.36
N PRO A 348 9.51 -6.08 6.84
CA PRO A 348 9.16 -5.89 5.43
C PRO A 348 9.27 -4.41 5.01
N ALA A 349 8.76 -3.48 5.82
CA ALA A 349 8.87 -2.04 5.55
C ALA A 349 10.32 -1.55 5.49
N ALA A 350 11.22 -2.07 6.33
CA ALA A 350 12.65 -1.74 6.25
C ALA A 350 13.27 -2.24 4.94
N ALA A 351 12.97 -3.46 4.53
CA ALA A 351 13.50 -4.03 3.28
C ALA A 351 12.98 -3.27 2.04
N GLU A 352 11.68 -2.97 2.00
CA GLU A 352 11.07 -2.17 0.93
C GLU A 352 11.63 -0.74 0.89
N THR A 353 11.87 -0.12 2.05
CA THR A 353 12.51 1.22 2.13
C THR A 353 13.93 1.18 1.57
N TYR A 354 14.72 0.15 1.94
CA TYR A 354 16.06 -0.03 1.41
C TYR A 354 16.05 -0.12 -0.13
N ASP A 355 15.17 -0.96 -0.67
CA ASP A 355 15.03 -1.14 -2.12
C ASP A 355 14.54 0.12 -2.82
N ALA A 356 13.57 0.84 -2.25
CA ALA A 356 13.07 2.10 -2.78
C ALA A 356 14.20 3.15 -2.89
N MET A 357 15.01 3.28 -1.85
CA MET A 357 16.19 4.17 -1.87
C MET A 357 17.20 3.75 -2.95
N CYS A 358 17.46 2.46 -3.09
CA CYS A 358 18.35 1.93 -4.12
C CYS A 358 17.84 2.25 -5.54
N LEU A 359 16.53 2.11 -5.78
CA LEU A 359 15.90 2.45 -7.07
C LEU A 359 16.02 3.94 -7.38
N ILE A 360 15.75 4.82 -6.42
CA ILE A 360 15.88 6.28 -6.59
C ILE A 360 17.32 6.66 -6.89
N VAL A 361 18.29 6.17 -6.12
CA VAL A 361 19.72 6.49 -6.34
C VAL A 361 20.20 5.95 -7.70
N ARG A 362 19.73 4.75 -8.10
CA ARG A 362 20.03 4.19 -9.43
C ARG A 362 19.47 5.06 -10.55
N ALA A 363 18.23 5.55 -10.40
CA ALA A 363 17.61 6.46 -11.35
C ALA A 363 18.42 7.79 -11.47
N LEU A 364 18.80 8.37 -10.32
CA LEU A 364 19.60 9.57 -10.26
C LEU A 364 20.94 9.47 -11.01
N ARG A 365 21.59 8.32 -10.95
CA ARG A 365 22.85 8.06 -11.68
C ARG A 365 22.68 8.14 -13.19
N THR A 366 21.53 7.76 -13.68
CA THR A 366 21.23 7.72 -15.12
C THR A 366 20.69 9.05 -15.63
N THR A 367 19.88 9.73 -14.84
CA THR A 367 19.08 10.87 -15.32
C THR A 367 19.49 12.22 -14.72
N GLY A 368 20.32 12.21 -13.68
CA GLY A 368 20.53 13.41 -12.86
C GLY A 368 19.30 13.71 -11.98
N ALA A 369 19.29 14.88 -11.38
CA ALA A 369 18.26 15.29 -10.42
C ALA A 369 17.07 15.98 -11.09
N ASN A 370 16.44 15.33 -12.03
CA ASN A 370 15.20 15.77 -12.68
C ASN A 370 14.08 14.82 -12.31
N ARG A 371 13.03 15.32 -11.67
CA ARG A 371 11.92 14.54 -11.13
C ARG A 371 11.21 13.71 -12.21
N ALA A 372 10.92 14.29 -13.37
CA ALA A 372 10.25 13.59 -14.46
C ALA A 372 11.12 12.47 -15.06
N ARG A 373 12.40 12.73 -15.23
CA ARG A 373 13.34 11.72 -15.74
C ARG A 373 13.61 10.62 -14.71
N VAL A 374 13.68 10.95 -13.41
CA VAL A 374 13.78 9.96 -12.31
C VAL A 374 12.52 9.09 -12.28
N ARG A 375 11.34 9.71 -12.37
CA ARG A 375 10.06 8.99 -12.46
C ARG A 375 10.08 7.94 -13.57
N ASP A 376 10.51 8.31 -14.76
CA ASP A 376 10.53 7.40 -15.89
C ASP A 376 11.51 6.24 -15.73
N GLN A 377 12.63 6.47 -15.08
CA GLN A 377 13.57 5.39 -14.80
C GLN A 377 12.99 4.41 -13.77
N ILE A 378 12.24 4.91 -12.79
CA ILE A 378 11.53 4.06 -11.83
C ILE A 378 10.46 3.24 -12.54
N ALA A 379 9.64 3.86 -13.40
CA ALA A 379 8.59 3.17 -14.15
C ALA A 379 9.11 2.06 -15.07
N ARG A 380 10.36 2.16 -15.54
CA ARG A 380 11.01 1.15 -16.39
C ARG A 380 11.64 0.00 -15.62
N VAL A 381 11.56 0.00 -14.31
CA VAL A 381 12.15 -1.08 -13.50
C VAL A 381 11.46 -2.40 -13.81
N LYS A 382 12.25 -3.36 -14.26
CA LYS A 382 11.85 -4.76 -14.47
C LYS A 382 12.89 -5.66 -13.83
N ASP A 383 12.42 -6.68 -13.14
CA ASP A 383 13.20 -7.75 -12.52
C ASP A 383 14.37 -7.24 -11.65
N PHE A 384 14.16 -6.12 -10.96
CA PHE A 384 15.16 -5.61 -10.02
C PHE A 384 15.27 -6.57 -8.84
N PRO A 385 16.47 -7.12 -8.56
CA PRO A 385 16.67 -8.09 -7.48
C PRO A 385 16.77 -7.37 -6.13
N GLY A 386 15.63 -6.91 -5.61
CA GLY A 386 15.54 -6.24 -4.32
C GLY A 386 15.73 -7.19 -3.13
N ASP A 387 15.96 -6.62 -1.97
CA ASP A 387 16.04 -7.34 -0.70
C ASP A 387 14.65 -7.69 -0.13
N SER A 388 13.62 -6.92 -0.53
CA SER A 388 12.20 -7.22 -0.28
C SER A 388 11.61 -8.24 -1.26
N GLY A 389 12.31 -8.54 -2.34
CA GLY A 389 11.87 -9.43 -3.43
C GLY A 389 12.21 -8.85 -4.79
N THR A 390 11.80 -9.53 -5.86
CA THR A 390 11.94 -9.00 -7.22
C THR A 390 10.94 -7.87 -7.44
N ILE A 391 11.40 -6.73 -7.95
CA ILE A 391 10.57 -5.56 -8.18
C ILE A 391 10.45 -5.30 -9.68
N SER A 392 9.20 -5.24 -10.15
CA SER A 392 8.86 -4.85 -11.52
C SER A 392 7.61 -3.99 -11.46
N PHE A 393 7.62 -2.81 -12.06
CA PHE A 393 6.41 -1.99 -12.09
C PHE A 393 5.61 -2.24 -13.37
N ASP A 394 4.29 -2.35 -13.24
CA ASP A 394 3.35 -2.33 -14.36
C ASP A 394 3.05 -0.89 -14.83
N ASP A 395 2.14 -0.76 -15.80
CA ASP A 395 1.80 0.54 -16.38
C ASP A 395 1.05 1.47 -15.40
N GLU A 396 0.50 0.92 -14.32
CA GLU A 396 -0.19 1.64 -13.26
C GLU A 396 0.72 1.95 -12.05
N GLY A 397 1.99 1.53 -12.10
CA GLY A 397 2.94 1.69 -11.00
C GLY A 397 2.78 0.65 -9.87
N ASN A 398 2.08 -0.45 -10.11
CA ASN A 398 2.04 -1.56 -9.17
C ASN A 398 3.27 -2.45 -9.34
N ASN A 399 3.67 -3.09 -8.25
CA ASN A 399 4.61 -4.19 -8.28
C ASN A 399 3.82 -5.53 -8.23
N PRO A 400 3.53 -6.15 -9.39
CA PRO A 400 2.73 -7.38 -9.47
C PRO A 400 3.54 -8.64 -9.14
N THR A 401 4.59 -8.52 -8.35
CA THR A 401 5.41 -9.69 -7.97
C THR A 401 4.56 -10.81 -7.42
N SER A 402 4.95 -12.05 -7.70
CA SER A 402 4.31 -13.23 -7.11
C SER A 402 4.34 -13.11 -5.58
N ILE A 403 3.19 -13.33 -4.99
CA ILE A 403 3.04 -13.37 -3.55
C ILE A 403 2.77 -14.80 -3.11
N HIS A 404 3.24 -15.12 -1.93
CA HIS A 404 3.09 -16.44 -1.35
C HIS A 404 2.38 -16.34 -0.01
N LEU A 405 1.46 -17.27 0.22
CA LEU A 405 0.92 -17.49 1.56
C LEU A 405 1.96 -18.24 2.38
N VAL A 406 2.30 -17.71 3.54
CA VAL A 406 3.29 -18.29 4.43
C VAL A 406 2.72 -18.48 5.82
N ARG A 407 3.15 -19.54 6.48
CA ARG A 407 2.85 -19.79 7.88
C ARG A 407 3.90 -19.11 8.74
N LEU A 408 3.43 -18.35 9.74
CA LEU A 408 4.30 -17.76 10.75
C LEU A 408 4.60 -18.80 11.82
N GLU A 409 5.87 -19.12 12.02
CA GLU A 409 6.32 -20.06 13.04
C GLU A 409 7.20 -19.39 14.08
N ARG A 410 7.02 -19.77 15.35
CA ARG A 410 7.92 -19.37 16.42
C ARG A 410 9.26 -20.07 16.25
N ARG A 411 10.34 -19.31 16.19
CA ARG A 411 11.68 -19.82 16.45
C ARG A 411 12.08 -19.55 17.90
N THR A 412 12.89 -20.45 18.44
CA THR A 412 13.64 -20.27 19.71
C THR A 412 14.70 -19.15 19.62
N SER A 413 14.77 -18.44 18.52
CA SER A 413 15.56 -17.23 18.24
C SER A 413 14.67 -16.20 17.52
N PRO A 414 14.85 -14.88 17.70
CA PRO A 414 13.84 -13.85 17.36
C PRO A 414 13.63 -13.58 15.86
N VAL A 415 13.66 -14.61 15.04
CA VAL A 415 13.38 -14.49 13.59
C VAL A 415 12.23 -15.42 13.23
N ALA A 416 11.09 -14.83 12.86
CA ALA A 416 10.03 -15.60 12.24
C ALA A 416 10.55 -16.23 10.93
N ILE A 417 10.41 -17.54 10.77
CA ILE A 417 10.61 -18.21 9.49
C ILE A 417 9.26 -18.34 8.82
N PHE A 418 9.27 -17.97 7.56
CA PHE A 418 8.16 -18.17 6.67
C PHE A 418 8.37 -19.48 5.91
N GLU A 419 7.49 -20.44 6.07
CA GLU A 419 7.46 -21.64 5.25
C GLU A 419 6.38 -21.46 4.17
N ALA A 420 6.79 -21.52 2.90
CA ALA A 420 5.84 -21.46 1.79
C ALA A 420 4.99 -22.75 1.79
N VAL A 421 3.70 -22.61 1.65
CA VAL A 421 2.78 -23.74 1.41
C VAL A 421 3.01 -24.21 -0.02
N LYS A 422 3.40 -25.47 -0.19
CA LYS A 422 3.56 -26.13 -1.50
C LYS A 422 2.20 -26.53 -2.04
#